data_b731c0692ee7b4969461a24f3747d40c
#
_entry.id   b731c0692ee7b4969461a24f3747d40c
#
_cell.length_a   1.000
_cell.length_b   1.000
_cell.length_c   1.000
_cell.angle_alpha   90.00
_cell.angle_beta   90.00
_cell.angle_gamma   90.00
#
_symmetry.space_group_name_H-M   'P 1'
#
loop_
_entity.id
_entity.type
_entity.pdbx_description
1 polymer ?
#
loop_
_entity_poly.entity_id
_entity_poly.type
_entity_poly.pdbx_seq_one_letter_code
_entity_poly.pdbx_strand_id
1 'polypeptide(L)'
;MTMQDYYRHQFHYIKGQPNHFLCYGLLSNQAKVDARAAIDENRLWYILQNQDKFRVENIQGIADAVGRGCIDGSEMGKLTVLPASHTGGRRYMIQNYHDGVAICRVFGPPDFFVTFTCNINWNEISLGIPEPGQKPSDRAHIVVRVYNMKLEEMLDDIRSGRIFGPVAAGTFKNSSYLLIFIYSKLQPNYTLSTSVCIPDPY
;
A
#
# COMPACT_ATOMS: atom_id res chain seq x y z
N MET A 1 -7.99 13.12 -18.69
CA MET A 1 -7.15 13.34 -17.49
C MET A 1 -7.91 12.77 -16.30
N THR A 2 -7.30 11.86 -15.56
CA THR A 2 -7.92 11.28 -14.35
C THR A 2 -7.78 12.26 -13.18
N MET A 3 -8.62 12.11 -12.13
CA MET A 3 -8.49 12.88 -10.90
C MET A 3 -7.08 12.69 -10.27
N GLN A 4 -6.56 11.48 -10.37
CA GLN A 4 -5.21 11.16 -9.90
C GLN A 4 -4.13 11.91 -10.67
N ASP A 5 -4.23 12.01 -12.01
CA ASP A 5 -3.26 12.77 -12.83
C ASP A 5 -3.33 14.27 -12.54
N TYR A 6 -4.53 14.80 -12.31
CA TYR A 6 -4.73 16.18 -11.90
C TYR A 6 -3.98 16.50 -10.61
N TYR A 7 -4.21 15.71 -9.54
CA TYR A 7 -3.52 15.95 -8.26
C TYR A 7 -2.02 15.64 -8.34
N ARG A 8 -1.60 14.66 -9.14
CA ARG A 8 -0.19 14.38 -9.39
C ARG A 8 0.51 15.60 -10.00
N HIS A 9 -0.13 16.28 -10.95
CA HIS A 9 0.38 17.52 -11.52
C HIS A 9 0.42 18.65 -10.48
N GLN A 10 -0.63 18.82 -9.67
CA GLN A 10 -0.69 19.87 -8.64
C GLN A 10 0.40 19.72 -7.56
N PHE A 11 0.72 18.50 -7.17
CA PHE A 11 1.75 18.22 -6.16
C PHE A 11 3.16 18.00 -6.75
N HIS A 12 3.32 18.14 -8.06
CA HIS A 12 4.62 17.96 -8.69
C HIS A 12 5.57 19.11 -8.34
N TYR A 13 6.80 18.74 -7.93
CA TYR A 13 7.85 19.75 -7.70
C TYR A 13 8.52 20.11 -9.02
N ILE A 14 8.46 21.37 -9.38
CA ILE A 14 9.15 21.92 -10.55
C ILE A 14 10.25 22.87 -10.04
N LYS A 15 11.49 22.61 -10.44
CA LYS A 15 12.63 23.43 -10.03
C LYS A 15 12.42 24.88 -10.49
N GLY A 16 12.56 25.83 -9.55
CA GLY A 16 12.42 27.27 -9.84
C GLY A 16 10.98 27.78 -9.86
N GLN A 17 9.98 26.92 -9.65
CA GLN A 17 8.59 27.33 -9.48
C GLN A 17 8.12 27.05 -8.04
N PRO A 18 7.64 28.06 -7.30
CA PRO A 18 7.10 27.84 -5.98
C PRO A 18 5.81 27.01 -6.09
N ASN A 19 5.76 25.89 -5.38
CA ASN A 19 4.55 25.09 -5.28
C ASN A 19 3.91 25.31 -3.90
N HIS A 20 2.77 26.01 -3.90
CA HIS A 20 2.06 26.35 -2.68
C HIS A 20 1.65 25.11 -1.87
N PHE A 21 1.29 23.99 -2.52
CA PHE A 21 0.93 22.75 -1.84
C PHE A 21 2.09 22.08 -1.10
N LEU A 22 3.33 22.51 -1.35
CA LEU A 22 4.51 21.97 -0.68
C LEU A 22 5.07 22.88 0.42
N CYS A 23 4.58 24.12 0.53
CA CYS A 23 5.17 25.17 1.38
C CYS A 23 4.42 25.46 2.68
N TYR A 24 3.17 25.00 2.82
CA TYR A 24 2.30 25.39 3.96
C TYR A 24 2.27 24.37 5.11
N GLY A 25 3.31 23.55 5.30
CA GLY A 25 3.44 22.66 6.45
C GLY A 25 2.24 21.74 6.66
N LEU A 26 1.60 21.82 7.82
CA LEU A 26 0.45 20.98 8.17
C LEU A 26 -0.74 21.17 7.22
N LEU A 27 -0.98 22.37 6.71
CA LEU A 27 -2.04 22.64 5.75
C LEU A 27 -1.77 21.92 4.41
N SER A 28 -0.52 21.84 3.98
CA SER A 28 -0.12 21.04 2.82
C SER A 28 -0.41 19.56 3.02
N ASN A 29 -0.21 19.05 4.23
CA ASN A 29 -0.51 17.66 4.56
C ASN A 29 -2.01 17.38 4.53
N GLN A 30 -2.82 18.31 5.06
CA GLN A 30 -4.28 18.22 4.96
C GLN A 30 -4.74 18.22 3.50
N ALA A 31 -4.22 19.11 2.66
CA ALA A 31 -4.55 19.15 1.23
C ALA A 31 -4.24 17.83 0.50
N LYS A 32 -3.17 17.14 0.89
CA LYS A 32 -2.84 15.80 0.34
C LYS A 32 -3.84 14.74 0.78
N VAL A 33 -4.29 14.78 2.03
CA VAL A 33 -5.33 13.87 2.54
C VAL A 33 -6.65 14.10 1.81
N ASP A 34 -7.06 15.36 1.63
CA ASP A 34 -8.29 15.72 0.93
C ASP A 34 -8.22 15.32 -0.55
N ALA A 35 -7.06 15.51 -1.20
CA ALA A 35 -6.82 15.06 -2.55
C ALA A 35 -6.94 13.53 -2.67
N ARG A 36 -6.42 12.79 -1.70
CA ARG A 36 -6.54 11.32 -1.65
C ARG A 36 -8.00 10.90 -1.47
N ALA A 37 -8.73 11.55 -0.57
CA ALA A 37 -10.15 11.29 -0.36
C ALA A 37 -10.96 11.54 -1.64
N ALA A 38 -10.71 12.62 -2.35
CA ALA A 38 -11.37 12.93 -3.62
C ALA A 38 -11.06 11.89 -4.73
N ILE A 39 -9.81 11.39 -4.78
CA ILE A 39 -9.44 10.32 -5.72
C ILE A 39 -10.18 9.04 -5.39
N ASP A 40 -10.25 8.66 -4.12
CA ASP A 40 -10.90 7.42 -3.68
C ASP A 40 -12.42 7.52 -3.86
N GLU A 41 -13.04 8.67 -3.61
CA GLU A 41 -14.45 8.93 -3.90
C GLU A 41 -14.75 8.78 -5.39
N ASN A 42 -13.93 9.37 -6.26
CA ASN A 42 -14.07 9.23 -7.71
C ASN A 42 -13.96 7.76 -8.17
N ARG A 43 -13.02 6.99 -7.59
CA ARG A 43 -12.89 5.56 -7.86
C ARG A 43 -14.11 4.76 -7.39
N LEU A 44 -14.61 5.04 -6.19
CA LEU A 44 -15.81 4.41 -5.66
C LEU A 44 -17.02 4.73 -6.50
N TRP A 45 -17.18 5.99 -6.92
CA TRP A 45 -18.25 6.39 -7.83
C TRP A 45 -18.22 5.61 -9.14
N TYR A 46 -17.02 5.48 -9.76
CA TYR A 46 -16.86 4.68 -10.98
C TYR A 46 -17.24 3.21 -10.75
N ILE A 47 -16.80 2.62 -9.65
CA ILE A 47 -17.13 1.24 -9.29
C ILE A 47 -18.63 1.05 -9.11
N LEU A 48 -19.31 2.00 -8.44
CA LEU A 48 -20.75 1.98 -8.24
C LEU A 48 -21.52 2.03 -9.56
N GLN A 49 -21.09 2.84 -10.51
CA GLN A 49 -21.73 2.98 -11.82
C GLN A 49 -21.47 1.79 -12.76
N ASN A 50 -20.43 1.02 -12.53
CA ASN A 50 -20.00 -0.07 -13.41
C ASN A 50 -20.09 -1.45 -12.71
N GLN A 51 -21.03 -1.65 -11.80
CA GLN A 51 -21.18 -2.93 -11.08
C GLN A 51 -21.41 -4.12 -12.01
N ASP A 52 -22.04 -3.90 -13.17
CA ASP A 52 -22.28 -4.95 -14.16
C ASP A 52 -20.99 -5.55 -14.75
N LYS A 53 -19.90 -4.78 -14.74
CA LYS A 53 -18.56 -5.21 -15.18
C LYS A 53 -17.84 -6.07 -14.13
N PHE A 54 -18.23 -5.92 -12.87
CA PHE A 54 -17.70 -6.71 -11.79
C PHE A 54 -18.61 -7.93 -11.58
N ARG A 55 -18.08 -9.14 -11.76
CA ARG A 55 -18.84 -10.36 -11.50
C ARG A 55 -19.35 -10.33 -10.07
N VAL A 56 -20.62 -10.13 -9.96
CA VAL A 56 -21.34 -10.18 -8.69
C VAL A 56 -21.66 -11.64 -8.44
N GLU A 57 -21.04 -12.25 -7.45
CA GLU A 57 -21.49 -13.51 -6.88
C GLU A 57 -22.75 -13.23 -6.03
N ASN A 58 -23.81 -12.71 -6.69
CA ASN A 58 -25.05 -12.32 -6.03
C ASN A 58 -25.74 -13.49 -5.33
N ILE A 59 -25.56 -14.70 -5.87
CA ILE A 59 -26.23 -15.91 -5.37
C ILE A 59 -25.71 -16.28 -3.99
N GLN A 60 -24.40 -16.21 -3.76
CA GLN A 60 -23.83 -16.51 -2.45
C GLN A 60 -24.20 -15.46 -1.40
N GLY A 61 -24.21 -14.17 -1.78
CA GLY A 61 -24.62 -13.10 -0.88
C GLY A 61 -26.08 -13.19 -0.46
N ILE A 62 -26.96 -13.59 -1.38
CA ILE A 62 -28.38 -13.83 -1.10
C ILE A 62 -28.55 -15.07 -0.22
N ALA A 63 -27.87 -16.16 -0.51
CA ALA A 63 -27.90 -17.38 0.30
C ALA A 63 -27.39 -17.13 1.74
N ASP A 64 -26.32 -16.35 1.89
CA ASP A 64 -25.78 -15.96 3.21
C ASP A 64 -26.75 -15.03 3.97
N ALA A 65 -27.45 -14.15 3.30
CA ALA A 65 -28.44 -13.28 3.91
C ALA A 65 -29.70 -14.05 4.37
N VAL A 66 -30.17 -14.96 3.54
CA VAL A 66 -31.27 -15.90 3.89
C VAL A 66 -30.85 -16.80 5.04
N GLY A 67 -29.63 -17.32 5.04
CA GLY A 67 -29.07 -18.15 6.13
C GLY A 67 -28.93 -17.40 7.46
N ARG A 68 -28.85 -16.06 7.46
CA ARG A 68 -28.85 -15.21 8.66
C ARG A 68 -30.26 -14.80 9.12
N GLY A 69 -31.30 -15.28 8.46
CA GLY A 69 -32.69 -15.01 8.85
C GLY A 69 -33.25 -13.66 8.41
N CYS A 70 -32.58 -12.96 7.49
CA CYS A 70 -33.10 -11.76 6.85
C CYS A 70 -34.21 -12.15 5.86
N ILE A 71 -35.47 -12.08 6.30
CA ILE A 71 -36.66 -12.50 5.52
C ILE A 71 -37.18 -11.35 4.64
N ASP A 72 -36.85 -10.10 4.98
CA ASP A 72 -37.36 -8.92 4.28
C ASP A 72 -36.30 -8.33 3.34
N GLY A 73 -36.56 -8.40 2.03
CA GLY A 73 -35.71 -7.83 0.99
C GLY A 73 -35.56 -6.30 1.06
N SER A 74 -36.42 -5.61 1.81
CA SER A 74 -36.35 -4.17 2.02
C SER A 74 -35.24 -3.76 3.00
N GLU A 75 -34.81 -4.66 3.89
CA GLU A 75 -33.68 -4.44 4.80
C GLU A 75 -32.33 -4.79 4.17
N MET A 76 -32.34 -5.44 3.02
CA MET A 76 -31.12 -5.74 2.27
C MET A 76 -30.65 -4.50 1.51
N GLY A 77 -29.66 -3.81 2.04
CA GLY A 77 -28.98 -2.74 1.31
C GLY A 77 -28.43 -3.25 -0.03
N LYS A 78 -28.31 -2.36 -1.03
CA LYS A 78 -27.73 -2.70 -2.32
C LYS A 78 -26.27 -3.16 -2.12
N LEU A 79 -26.00 -4.44 -2.37
CA LEU A 79 -24.66 -4.99 -2.27
C LEU A 79 -23.77 -4.38 -3.35
N THR A 80 -22.74 -3.67 -2.93
CA THR A 80 -21.72 -3.12 -3.82
C THR A 80 -20.48 -4.00 -3.77
N VAL A 81 -20.03 -4.49 -4.92
CA VAL A 81 -18.85 -5.32 -5.03
C VAL A 81 -17.65 -4.43 -5.33
N LEU A 82 -16.65 -4.44 -4.44
CA LEU A 82 -15.36 -3.82 -4.66
C LEU A 82 -14.42 -4.83 -5.35
N PRO A 83 -13.72 -4.44 -6.43
CA PRO A 83 -12.73 -5.31 -7.07
C PRO A 83 -11.55 -5.59 -6.13
N ALA A 84 -10.81 -6.68 -6.38
CA ALA A 84 -9.62 -7.04 -5.61
C ALA A 84 -8.50 -5.99 -5.70
N SER A 85 -8.48 -5.18 -6.76
CA SER A 85 -7.56 -4.05 -6.93
C SER A 85 -7.88 -2.83 -6.06
N HIS A 86 -9.06 -2.78 -5.42
CA HIS A 86 -9.42 -1.67 -4.53
C HIS A 86 -8.71 -1.84 -3.19
N THR A 87 -7.69 -1.01 -2.93
CA THR A 87 -6.85 -1.06 -1.73
C THR A 87 -7.69 -0.91 -0.46
N GLY A 88 -7.52 -1.83 0.49
CA GLY A 88 -8.28 -1.85 1.74
C GLY A 88 -9.66 -2.51 1.63
N GLY A 89 -10.12 -2.85 0.43
CA GLY A 89 -11.35 -3.62 0.24
C GLY A 89 -11.23 -5.05 0.79
N ARG A 90 -12.36 -5.66 1.14
CA ARG A 90 -12.39 -7.03 1.70
C ARG A 90 -11.71 -8.04 0.77
N ARG A 91 -11.99 -7.99 -0.54
CA ARG A 91 -11.38 -8.90 -1.53
C ARG A 91 -9.86 -8.72 -1.63
N TYR A 92 -9.39 -7.46 -1.61
CA TYR A 92 -7.97 -7.14 -1.55
C TYR A 92 -7.29 -7.76 -0.32
N MET A 93 -7.90 -7.62 0.85
CA MET A 93 -7.33 -8.19 2.09
C MET A 93 -7.31 -9.72 2.08
N ILE A 94 -8.38 -10.35 1.58
CA ILE A 94 -8.47 -11.81 1.45
C ILE A 94 -7.43 -12.34 0.46
N GLN A 95 -7.25 -11.68 -0.68
CA GLN A 95 -6.25 -12.07 -1.67
C GLN A 95 -4.85 -12.02 -1.07
N ASN A 96 -4.46 -10.91 -0.43
CA ASN A 96 -3.17 -10.79 0.23
C ASN A 96 -2.95 -11.85 1.32
N TYR A 97 -4.01 -12.21 2.06
CA TYR A 97 -3.96 -13.29 3.02
C TYR A 97 -3.69 -14.64 2.36
N HIS A 98 -4.39 -14.96 1.29
CA HIS A 98 -4.19 -16.23 0.55
C HIS A 98 -2.81 -16.29 -0.08
N ASP A 99 -2.29 -15.19 -0.62
CA ASP A 99 -0.94 -15.11 -1.16
C ASP A 99 0.11 -15.39 -0.07
N GLY A 100 -0.05 -14.80 1.11
CA GLY A 100 0.80 -15.07 2.26
C GLY A 100 0.73 -16.53 2.73
N VAL A 101 -0.48 -17.10 2.81
CA VAL A 101 -0.67 -18.52 3.19
C VAL A 101 -0.08 -19.46 2.13
N ALA A 102 -0.18 -19.13 0.84
CA ALA A 102 0.43 -19.93 -0.23
C ALA A 102 1.96 -20.00 -0.09
N ILE A 103 2.61 -18.89 0.24
CA ILE A 103 4.05 -18.85 0.52
C ILE A 103 4.38 -19.71 1.74
N CYS A 104 3.61 -19.59 2.84
CA CYS A 104 3.81 -20.42 4.03
C CYS A 104 3.64 -21.93 3.76
N ARG A 105 2.76 -22.32 2.84
CA ARG A 105 2.58 -23.72 2.45
C ARG A 105 3.80 -24.30 1.73
N VAL A 106 4.51 -23.47 0.97
CA VAL A 106 5.68 -23.90 0.18
C VAL A 106 6.95 -23.85 1.02
N PHE A 107 7.15 -22.77 1.79
CA PHE A 107 8.40 -22.49 2.50
C PHE A 107 8.33 -22.76 4.00
N GLY A 108 7.16 -23.12 4.53
CA GLY A 108 6.96 -23.23 5.98
C GLY A 108 6.63 -21.87 6.63
N PRO A 109 6.68 -21.77 7.96
CA PRO A 109 6.52 -20.51 8.66
C PRO A 109 7.69 -19.55 8.35
N PRO A 110 7.50 -18.23 8.40
CA PRO A 110 8.57 -17.27 8.20
C PRO A 110 9.63 -17.36 9.32
N ASP A 111 10.90 -17.23 8.95
CA ASP A 111 12.01 -17.22 9.91
C ASP A 111 12.16 -15.87 10.60
N PHE A 112 11.92 -14.78 9.85
CA PHE A 112 12.05 -13.42 10.36
C PHE A 112 10.82 -12.59 10.06
N PHE A 113 10.46 -11.78 11.05
CA PHE A 113 9.48 -10.72 10.94
C PHE A 113 10.17 -9.37 11.20
N VAL A 114 10.30 -8.56 10.16
CA VAL A 114 11.02 -7.29 10.20
C VAL A 114 10.05 -6.14 10.02
N THR A 115 10.14 -5.14 10.89
CA THR A 115 9.42 -3.88 10.75
C THR A 115 10.41 -2.77 10.41
N PHE A 116 10.12 -2.01 9.37
CA PHE A 116 10.92 -0.86 8.98
C PHE A 116 10.11 0.42 9.15
N THR A 117 10.61 1.32 9.98
CA THR A 117 9.97 2.61 10.29
C THR A 117 10.87 3.77 9.90
N CYS A 118 10.25 4.90 9.56
CA CYS A 118 11.00 6.11 9.22
C CYS A 118 11.69 6.70 10.46
N ASN A 119 12.97 6.99 10.34
CA ASN A 119 13.69 7.78 11.33
C ASN A 119 13.78 9.23 10.83
N ILE A 120 13.10 10.13 11.51
CA ILE A 120 13.06 11.56 11.17
C ILE A 120 14.42 12.27 11.32
N ASN A 121 15.39 11.64 12.01
CA ASN A 121 16.72 12.18 12.24
C ASN A 121 17.76 11.74 11.18
N TRP A 122 17.34 11.11 10.09
CA TRP A 122 18.26 10.82 8.99
C TRP A 122 18.86 12.10 8.41
N ASN A 123 20.15 12.09 8.16
CA ASN A 123 20.90 13.23 7.63
C ASN A 123 20.31 13.73 6.30
N GLU A 124 19.84 12.82 5.45
CA GLU A 124 19.24 13.14 4.15
C GLU A 124 17.97 13.97 4.31
N ILE A 125 17.17 13.74 5.38
CA ILE A 125 16.00 14.55 5.69
C ILE A 125 16.43 15.96 6.09
N SER A 126 17.42 16.07 6.98
CA SER A 126 17.94 17.36 7.45
C SER A 126 18.56 18.17 6.31
N LEU A 127 19.30 17.52 5.41
CA LEU A 127 19.89 18.16 4.22
C LEU A 127 18.82 18.55 3.18
N GLY A 128 17.72 17.82 3.12
CA GLY A 128 16.62 18.10 2.20
C GLY A 128 15.74 19.26 2.63
N ILE A 129 15.83 19.73 3.89
CA ILE A 129 15.07 20.85 4.42
C ILE A 129 15.95 22.10 4.40
N PRO A 130 15.85 22.97 3.37
CA PRO A 130 16.80 24.07 3.18
C PRO A 130 16.54 25.26 4.12
N GLU A 131 15.36 25.37 4.71
CA GLU A 131 14.97 26.56 5.48
C GLU A 131 15.18 26.34 6.97
N PRO A 132 15.93 27.22 7.65
CA PRO A 132 16.13 27.14 9.09
C PRO A 132 14.80 27.31 9.86
N GLY A 133 14.54 26.43 10.82
CA GLY A 133 13.35 26.45 11.66
C GLY A 133 12.19 25.58 11.17
N GLN A 134 12.26 24.99 9.96
CA GLN A 134 11.28 24.02 9.52
C GLN A 134 11.52 22.64 10.15
N LYS A 135 10.42 21.99 10.49
CA LYS A 135 10.44 20.62 11.02
C LYS A 135 10.23 19.59 9.89
N PRO A 136 10.70 18.35 10.05
CA PRO A 136 10.42 17.27 9.10
C PRO A 136 8.92 17.08 8.83
N SER A 137 8.06 17.30 9.82
CA SER A 137 6.59 17.27 9.68
C SER A 137 6.05 18.28 8.67
N ASP A 138 6.73 19.41 8.49
CA ASP A 138 6.29 20.48 7.59
C ASP A 138 6.62 20.15 6.13
N ARG A 139 7.57 19.25 5.92
CA ARG A 139 8.06 18.78 4.61
C ARG A 139 7.88 17.27 4.45
N ALA A 140 6.71 16.76 4.73
CA ALA A 140 6.43 15.32 4.69
C ALA A 140 6.80 14.65 3.35
N HIS A 141 6.76 15.38 2.23
CA HIS A 141 7.17 14.86 0.92
C HIS A 141 8.68 14.52 0.84
N ILE A 142 9.54 15.26 1.56
CA ILE A 142 10.98 14.94 1.66
C ILE A 142 11.15 13.69 2.49
N VAL A 143 10.48 13.62 3.64
CA VAL A 143 10.52 12.46 4.54
C VAL A 143 10.11 11.18 3.81
N VAL A 144 9.02 11.22 3.04
CA VAL A 144 8.52 10.07 2.27
C VAL A 144 9.53 9.64 1.20
N ARG A 145 10.15 10.58 0.49
CA ARG A 145 11.15 10.27 -0.53
C ARG A 145 12.39 9.61 0.07
N VAL A 146 12.92 10.18 1.15
CA VAL A 146 14.07 9.59 1.85
C VAL A 146 13.73 8.22 2.42
N TYR A 147 12.52 8.07 2.99
CA TYR A 147 12.05 6.78 3.46
C TYR A 147 12.03 5.73 2.34
N ASN A 148 11.49 6.07 1.17
CA ASN A 148 11.45 5.15 0.03
C ASN A 148 12.85 4.78 -0.46
N MET A 149 13.79 5.74 -0.52
CA MET A 149 15.19 5.45 -0.87
C MET A 149 15.83 4.45 0.10
N LYS A 150 15.66 4.68 1.41
CA LYS A 150 16.17 3.77 2.46
C LYS A 150 15.48 2.41 2.44
N LEU A 151 14.20 2.40 2.09
CA LEU A 151 13.44 1.18 1.94
C LEU A 151 13.97 0.33 0.78
N GLU A 152 14.18 0.93 -0.38
CA GLU A 152 14.74 0.24 -1.56
C GLU A 152 16.12 -0.31 -1.26
N GLU A 153 17.00 0.49 -0.63
CA GLU A 153 18.34 0.07 -0.19
C GLU A 153 18.25 -1.16 0.73
N MET A 154 17.36 -1.13 1.73
CA MET A 154 17.17 -2.27 2.64
C MET A 154 16.63 -3.49 1.90
N LEU A 155 15.68 -3.32 0.98
CA LEU A 155 15.14 -4.43 0.20
C LEU A 155 16.22 -5.07 -0.69
N ASP A 156 17.11 -4.28 -1.27
CA ASP A 156 18.23 -4.77 -2.07
C ASP A 156 19.26 -5.50 -1.22
N ASP A 157 19.50 -5.04 0.00
CA ASP A 157 20.36 -5.72 0.96
C ASP A 157 19.79 -7.07 1.40
N ILE A 158 18.47 -7.13 1.60
CA ILE A 158 17.76 -8.40 1.88
C ILE A 158 17.84 -9.34 0.67
N ARG A 159 17.55 -8.85 -0.54
CA ARG A 159 17.59 -9.66 -1.78
C ARG A 159 18.99 -10.19 -2.09
N SER A 160 20.01 -9.37 -1.85
CA SER A 160 21.40 -9.77 -2.04
C SER A 160 21.93 -10.74 -1.00
N GLY A 161 21.15 -10.99 0.06
CA GLY A 161 21.53 -11.87 1.16
C GLY A 161 22.56 -11.29 2.13
N ARG A 162 22.84 -9.98 2.08
CA ARG A 162 23.84 -9.34 2.94
C ARG A 162 23.45 -9.33 4.41
N ILE A 163 22.17 -9.21 4.71
CA ILE A 163 21.70 -9.07 6.11
C ILE A 163 21.29 -10.43 6.69
N PHE A 164 20.45 -11.18 5.98
CA PHE A 164 19.85 -12.43 6.49
C PHE A 164 20.37 -13.68 5.77
N GLY A 165 21.44 -13.56 4.97
CA GLY A 165 21.86 -14.65 4.10
C GLY A 165 20.90 -14.84 2.90
N PRO A 166 21.05 -15.94 2.16
CA PRO A 166 20.22 -16.19 0.98
C PRO A 166 18.75 -16.35 1.35
N VAL A 167 17.90 -15.49 0.80
CA VAL A 167 16.46 -15.46 1.02
C VAL A 167 15.76 -16.32 -0.02
N ALA A 168 14.88 -17.22 0.42
CA ALA A 168 14.08 -18.08 -0.46
C ALA A 168 12.80 -17.38 -0.93
N ALA A 169 12.14 -16.65 -0.05
CA ALA A 169 10.94 -15.89 -0.33
C ALA A 169 10.80 -14.70 0.64
N GLY A 170 9.99 -13.72 0.27
CA GLY A 170 9.67 -12.61 1.14
C GLY A 170 8.30 -12.05 0.79
N THR A 171 7.52 -11.72 1.81
CA THR A 171 6.23 -11.03 1.65
C THR A 171 6.36 -9.63 2.22
N PHE A 172 6.04 -8.63 1.40
CA PHE A 172 6.15 -7.23 1.78
C PHE A 172 4.74 -6.63 1.86
N LYS A 173 4.42 -5.98 2.97
CA LYS A 173 3.18 -5.23 3.10
C LYS A 173 3.53 -3.76 3.34
N ASN A 174 3.26 -2.92 2.36
CA ASN A 174 3.39 -1.49 2.49
C ASN A 174 2.13 -0.92 3.16
N SER A 175 2.30 -0.48 4.40
CA SER A 175 1.31 0.31 5.15
C SER A 175 2.08 1.45 5.83
N SER A 176 1.54 2.08 6.87
CA SER A 176 2.28 3.06 7.68
C SER A 176 3.59 2.51 8.26
N TYR A 177 3.74 1.19 8.26
CA TYR A 177 4.95 0.44 8.59
C TYR A 177 5.16 -0.61 7.50
N LEU A 178 6.41 -0.78 7.04
CA LEU A 178 6.72 -1.91 6.19
C LEU A 178 6.85 -3.16 7.08
N LEU A 179 6.01 -4.13 6.81
CA LEU A 179 6.09 -5.47 7.40
C LEU A 179 6.72 -6.41 6.38
N ILE A 180 7.80 -7.05 6.75
CA ILE A 180 8.52 -7.99 5.91
C ILE A 180 8.56 -9.33 6.62
N PHE A 181 8.00 -10.36 5.99
CA PHE A 181 8.22 -11.74 6.38
C PHE A 181 9.30 -12.32 5.47
N ILE A 182 10.36 -12.85 6.07
CA ILE A 182 11.52 -13.38 5.35
C ILE A 182 11.62 -14.87 5.62
N TYR A 183 11.79 -15.63 4.55
CA TYR A 183 12.01 -17.08 4.56
C TYR A 183 13.44 -17.34 4.11
N SER A 184 14.29 -17.83 5.01
CA SER A 184 15.69 -18.09 4.71
C SER A 184 15.89 -19.43 4.02
N LYS A 185 16.94 -19.52 3.17
CA LYS A 185 17.30 -20.76 2.46
C LYS A 185 18.11 -21.74 3.31
N LEU A 186 17.92 -21.81 4.60
CA LEU A 186 18.64 -22.78 5.43
C LEU A 186 18.21 -24.24 5.21
N GLN A 187 17.24 -24.48 4.30
CA GLN A 187 16.82 -25.83 3.89
C GLN A 187 17.49 -26.20 2.54
N PRO A 188 18.16 -27.37 2.44
CA PRO A 188 19.06 -27.69 1.32
C PRO A 188 18.43 -28.07 -0.04
N ASN A 189 17.11 -27.97 -0.25
CA ASN A 189 16.45 -28.59 -1.41
C ASN A 189 15.44 -27.73 -2.20
N TYR A 190 15.53 -26.39 -2.23
CA TYR A 190 14.56 -25.60 -3.02
C TYR A 190 15.18 -24.73 -4.11
N THR A 191 14.75 -24.97 -5.35
CA THR A 191 15.01 -24.12 -6.52
C THR A 191 14.15 -22.85 -6.45
N LEU A 192 14.79 -21.71 -6.71
CA LEU A 192 14.18 -20.37 -6.71
C LEU A 192 12.99 -20.27 -7.65
N SER A 193 11.81 -20.00 -7.11
CA SER A 193 10.78 -19.28 -7.83
C SER A 193 10.68 -17.87 -7.22
N THR A 194 11.20 -16.88 -7.91
CA THR A 194 11.12 -15.48 -7.54
C THR A 194 9.74 -14.93 -7.89
N SER A 195 8.77 -15.15 -7.04
CA SER A 195 7.52 -14.40 -7.07
C SER A 195 7.55 -13.34 -5.98
N VAL A 196 8.18 -12.22 -6.30
CA VAL A 196 8.06 -11.00 -5.51
C VAL A 196 6.74 -10.34 -5.93
N CYS A 197 5.67 -10.55 -5.17
CA CYS A 197 4.50 -9.68 -5.27
C CYS A 197 4.83 -8.35 -4.61
N ILE A 198 5.34 -7.42 -5.40
CA ILE A 198 5.34 -6.01 -5.06
C ILE A 198 3.96 -5.50 -5.48
N PRO A 199 3.05 -5.14 -4.56
CA PRO A 199 1.89 -4.36 -4.98
C PRO A 199 2.42 -3.04 -5.49
N ASP A 200 2.03 -2.69 -6.72
CA ASP A 200 2.35 -1.39 -7.31
C ASP A 200 2.03 -0.27 -6.32
N PRO A 201 2.92 0.70 -6.17
CA PRO A 201 2.78 1.79 -5.19
C PRO A 201 1.76 2.87 -5.62
N TYR A 202 0.68 2.49 -6.37
CA TYR A 202 -0.37 3.45 -6.79
C TYR A 202 -1.77 2.85 -6.76
#